data_b9e6cb45fc09e11e6046c1dd1f40b1ae
#
_entry.id   b9e6cb45fc09e11e6046c1dd1f40b1ae
#
_cell.length_a   1.000
_cell.length_b   1.000
_cell.length_c   1.000
_cell.angle_alpha   90.00
_cell.angle_beta   90.00
_cell.angle_gamma   90.00
#
_symmetry.space_group_name_H-M   'P 1'
#
loop_
_entity.id
_entity.type
_entity.pdbx_description
1 polymer ?
#
loop_
_entity_poly.entity_id
_entity_poly.type
_entity_poly.pdbx_seq_one_letter_code
_entity_poly.pdbx_strand_id
1 'polypeptide(L)'
;LFCGGESLTATTKKLFFEQLSYPLHNLYGPTEATIDITSHTVANTEFDITKNIIGKPIHNSSLYVVNENMELIGIGEEGELYIGGDSLSTGYHNRDSLTQERFINNPFEPQKYPKMYKTGDIVRWLDSGELEYLGRNNEQLKINGVRIEPNELMSVILKQPSVSEGVIIKKTDAQGYDCLVCYLVAKADCELNVTQIKAALQSQFPSYMQPKAYILLKKIPLTLNGKVDNTALPEPNFNIDPKVVNIDTSTKEEEQLIILWQTILGISIISLEDNFFDVGGGSLLAVNLLIKIKDKF
;
A
#
# COMPACT_ATOMS: atom_id res chain seq x y z
N LEU A 1 -13.31 -1.98 -18.16
CA LEU A 1 -12.52 -1.21 -17.21
C LEU A 1 -11.35 -2.06 -16.73
N PHE A 2 -10.16 -1.46 -16.63
CA PHE A 2 -8.97 -2.12 -16.07
C PHE A 2 -8.65 -1.52 -14.71
N CYS A 3 -8.30 -2.36 -13.75
CA CYS A 3 -7.83 -1.98 -12.43
C CYS A 3 -6.64 -2.87 -12.04
N GLY A 4 -5.75 -2.34 -11.23
CA GLY A 4 -4.56 -3.04 -10.75
C GLY A 4 -3.83 -2.20 -9.71
N GLY A 5 -2.72 -2.74 -9.19
CA GLY A 5 -1.90 -2.05 -8.18
C GLY A 5 -2.32 -2.30 -6.74
N GLU A 6 -3.58 -2.58 -6.47
CA GLU A 6 -4.11 -2.95 -5.15
C GLU A 6 -5.08 -4.13 -5.23
N SER A 7 -5.40 -4.70 -4.05
CA SER A 7 -6.40 -5.77 -3.97
C SER A 7 -7.79 -5.24 -4.32
N LEU A 8 -8.41 -5.83 -5.32
CA LEU A 8 -9.77 -5.49 -5.72
C LEU A 8 -10.77 -6.11 -4.74
N THR A 9 -11.28 -5.29 -3.81
CA THR A 9 -12.11 -5.77 -2.70
C THR A 9 -13.50 -6.26 -3.14
N ALA A 10 -14.10 -7.15 -2.35
CA ALA A 10 -15.47 -7.62 -2.58
C ALA A 10 -16.48 -6.45 -2.64
N THR A 11 -16.33 -5.45 -1.77
CA THR A 11 -17.19 -4.26 -1.75
C THR A 11 -17.07 -3.48 -3.06
N THR A 12 -15.84 -3.24 -3.54
CA THR A 12 -15.61 -2.52 -4.80
C THR A 12 -16.22 -3.25 -5.99
N LYS A 13 -16.06 -4.58 -6.05
CA LYS A 13 -16.65 -5.42 -7.12
C LYS A 13 -18.17 -5.35 -7.11
N LYS A 14 -18.79 -5.49 -5.94
CA LYS A 14 -20.26 -5.37 -5.79
C LYS A 14 -20.76 -4.02 -6.28
N LEU A 15 -20.19 -2.93 -5.77
CA LEU A 15 -20.56 -1.58 -6.19
C LEU A 15 -20.38 -1.37 -7.69
N PHE A 16 -19.31 -1.92 -8.26
CA PHE A 16 -19.09 -1.84 -9.71
C PHE A 16 -20.22 -2.49 -10.49
N PHE A 17 -20.60 -3.73 -10.17
CA PHE A 17 -21.64 -4.46 -10.89
C PHE A 17 -23.07 -3.96 -10.60
N GLU A 18 -23.29 -3.27 -9.48
CA GLU A 18 -24.55 -2.60 -9.17
C GLU A 18 -24.76 -1.34 -10.04
N GLN A 19 -23.67 -0.64 -10.39
CA GLN A 19 -23.74 0.65 -11.06
C GLN A 19 -23.35 0.61 -12.53
N LEU A 20 -22.56 -0.38 -12.94
CA LEU A 20 -21.95 -0.43 -14.27
C LEU A 20 -22.12 -1.81 -14.90
N SER A 21 -22.39 -1.81 -16.23
CA SER A 21 -22.56 -3.03 -17.04
C SER A 21 -21.39 -3.28 -17.98
N TYR A 22 -20.18 -2.85 -17.60
CA TYR A 22 -18.98 -3.02 -18.40
C TYR A 22 -18.12 -4.20 -17.90
N PRO A 23 -17.29 -4.82 -18.75
CA PRO A 23 -16.29 -5.76 -18.27
C PRO A 23 -15.31 -5.10 -17.28
N LEU A 24 -15.00 -5.81 -16.20
CA LEU A 24 -14.01 -5.42 -15.19
C LEU A 24 -12.84 -6.39 -15.28
N HIS A 25 -11.65 -5.86 -15.51
CA HIS A 25 -10.41 -6.65 -15.60
C HIS A 25 -9.50 -6.27 -14.43
N ASN A 26 -9.11 -7.29 -13.67
CA ASN A 26 -8.12 -7.16 -12.60
C ASN A 26 -6.75 -7.53 -13.14
N LEU A 27 -5.80 -6.60 -13.07
CA LEU A 27 -4.42 -6.77 -13.50
C LEU A 27 -3.53 -6.82 -12.26
N TYR A 28 -2.50 -7.65 -12.32
CA TYR A 28 -1.52 -7.74 -11.25
C TYR A 28 -0.12 -7.83 -11.83
N GLY A 29 0.81 -7.11 -11.20
CA GLY A 29 2.23 -7.21 -11.41
C GLY A 29 3.00 -6.18 -10.60
N PRO A 30 4.25 -6.48 -10.24
CA PRO A 30 5.17 -5.55 -9.62
C PRO A 30 5.87 -4.69 -10.67
N THR A 31 6.39 -3.54 -10.27
CA THR A 31 7.22 -2.66 -11.13
C THR A 31 8.43 -3.41 -11.72
N GLU A 32 9.00 -4.34 -10.95
CA GLU A 32 10.13 -5.17 -11.33
C GLU A 32 9.85 -6.14 -12.50
N ALA A 33 8.57 -6.30 -12.83
CA ALA A 33 8.11 -7.12 -13.96
C ALA A 33 7.22 -6.32 -14.92
N THR A 34 7.49 -5.04 -15.07
CA THR A 34 6.88 -4.13 -16.05
C THR A 34 5.35 -4.04 -15.91
N ILE A 35 4.89 -3.73 -14.70
CA ILE A 35 3.52 -3.35 -14.31
C ILE A 35 2.56 -4.53 -14.22
N ASP A 36 2.26 -5.23 -15.32
CA ASP A 36 1.21 -6.24 -15.37
C ASP A 36 1.74 -7.59 -15.87
N ILE A 37 1.55 -8.63 -15.08
CA ILE A 37 2.01 -10.01 -15.35
C ILE A 37 0.86 -10.96 -15.46
N THR A 38 -0.27 -10.66 -14.82
CA THR A 38 -1.47 -11.48 -14.91
C THR A 38 -2.69 -10.64 -15.22
N SER A 39 -3.73 -11.30 -15.74
CA SER A 39 -5.02 -10.68 -16.03
C SER A 39 -6.15 -11.66 -15.67
N HIS A 40 -7.17 -11.12 -15.01
CA HIS A 40 -8.44 -11.79 -14.70
C HIS A 40 -9.62 -10.93 -15.14
N THR A 41 -10.58 -11.53 -15.84
CA THR A 41 -11.86 -10.87 -16.12
C THR A 41 -12.85 -11.24 -15.04
N VAL A 42 -13.20 -10.30 -14.19
CA VAL A 42 -14.07 -10.50 -13.04
C VAL A 42 -15.50 -10.77 -13.50
N ALA A 43 -16.07 -11.91 -13.08
CA ALA A 43 -17.48 -12.22 -13.29
C ALA A 43 -18.33 -11.74 -12.09
N ASN A 44 -19.61 -11.43 -12.35
CA ASN A 44 -20.57 -11.10 -11.30
C ASN A 44 -21.10 -12.38 -10.63
N THR A 45 -20.20 -13.17 -10.04
CA THR A 45 -20.51 -14.39 -9.31
C THR A 45 -20.04 -14.26 -7.86
N GLU A 46 -20.64 -14.99 -6.94
CA GLU A 46 -20.20 -14.96 -5.54
C GLU A 46 -18.72 -15.38 -5.39
N PHE A 47 -18.29 -16.35 -6.17
CA PHE A 47 -16.91 -16.82 -6.19
C PHE A 47 -15.93 -15.69 -6.55
N ASP A 48 -16.14 -15.02 -7.69
CA ASP A 48 -15.25 -13.93 -8.15
C ASP A 48 -15.32 -12.71 -7.25
N ILE A 49 -16.50 -12.43 -6.68
CA ILE A 49 -16.68 -11.29 -5.80
C ILE A 49 -15.93 -11.49 -4.48
N THR A 50 -15.97 -12.69 -3.90
CA THR A 50 -15.37 -12.97 -2.59
C THR A 50 -13.88 -13.25 -2.64
N LYS A 51 -13.37 -13.75 -3.79
CA LYS A 51 -11.97 -14.12 -4.01
C LYS A 51 -11.16 -12.96 -4.60
N ASN A 52 -9.89 -12.84 -4.22
CA ASN A 52 -8.99 -11.89 -4.86
C ASN A 52 -8.19 -12.57 -5.98
N ILE A 53 -8.88 -12.86 -7.09
CA ILE A 53 -8.31 -13.53 -8.24
C ILE A 53 -7.48 -12.54 -9.04
N ILE A 54 -6.19 -12.83 -9.23
CA ILE A 54 -5.27 -12.06 -10.05
C ILE A 54 -5.08 -12.66 -11.45
N GLY A 55 -5.63 -13.84 -11.69
CA GLY A 55 -5.79 -14.42 -13.03
C GLY A 55 -4.64 -15.29 -13.52
N LYS A 56 -4.48 -15.32 -14.85
CA LYS A 56 -3.49 -16.13 -15.58
C LYS A 56 -2.33 -15.26 -16.05
N PRO A 57 -1.12 -15.87 -16.26
CA PRO A 57 0.01 -15.12 -16.81
C PRO A 57 -0.31 -14.59 -18.20
N ILE A 58 0.20 -13.39 -18.49
CA ILE A 58 0.20 -12.83 -19.84
C ILE A 58 1.28 -13.51 -20.71
N HIS A 59 1.31 -13.22 -22.02
CA HIS A 59 2.29 -13.77 -22.93
C HIS A 59 3.73 -13.47 -22.49
N ASN A 60 4.63 -14.42 -22.73
CA ASN A 60 6.07 -14.34 -22.39
C ASN A 60 6.36 -14.18 -20.91
N SER A 61 5.45 -14.63 -20.05
CA SER A 61 5.60 -14.66 -18.59
C SER A 61 5.42 -16.08 -18.07
N SER A 62 6.20 -16.43 -17.06
CA SER A 62 6.05 -17.68 -16.30
C SER A 62 5.90 -17.36 -14.83
N LEU A 63 4.97 -18.06 -14.16
CA LEU A 63 4.69 -17.89 -12.75
C LEU A 63 5.02 -19.18 -12.02
N TYR A 64 5.77 -19.07 -10.96
CA TYR A 64 6.17 -20.19 -10.12
C TYR A 64 5.66 -19.92 -8.70
N VAL A 65 4.87 -20.85 -8.16
CA VAL A 65 4.41 -20.79 -6.77
C VAL A 65 5.16 -21.85 -6.00
N VAL A 66 5.93 -21.42 -4.99
CA VAL A 66 6.85 -22.32 -4.29
C VAL A 66 6.66 -22.25 -2.78
N ASN A 67 7.03 -23.36 -2.12
CA ASN A 67 7.14 -23.44 -0.66
C ASN A 67 8.48 -22.85 -0.16
N GLU A 68 8.70 -22.91 1.15
CA GLU A 68 9.93 -22.42 1.80
C GLU A 68 11.20 -23.13 1.33
N ASN A 69 11.10 -24.35 0.79
CA ASN A 69 12.21 -25.13 0.26
C ASN A 69 12.47 -24.88 -1.23
N MET A 70 11.81 -23.88 -1.86
CA MET A 70 11.90 -23.63 -3.30
C MET A 70 11.38 -24.78 -4.18
N GLU A 71 10.39 -25.52 -3.72
CA GLU A 71 9.72 -26.56 -4.47
C GLU A 71 8.39 -26.03 -5.00
N LEU A 72 8.06 -26.38 -6.27
CA LEU A 72 6.76 -26.03 -6.85
C LEU A 72 5.64 -26.74 -6.07
N ILE A 73 4.59 -26.00 -5.74
CA ILE A 73 3.44 -26.52 -5.00
C ILE A 73 2.24 -26.81 -5.90
N GLY A 74 1.33 -27.63 -5.37
CA GLY A 74 0.11 -28.05 -6.08
C GLY A 74 -1.02 -27.00 -6.05
N ILE A 75 -2.10 -27.36 -6.78
CA ILE A 75 -3.34 -26.58 -6.78
C ILE A 75 -3.93 -26.55 -5.36
N GLY A 76 -4.37 -25.37 -4.92
CA GLY A 76 -4.98 -25.15 -3.61
C GLY A 76 -3.98 -24.92 -2.47
N GLU A 77 -2.70 -25.20 -2.67
CA GLU A 77 -1.66 -24.94 -1.67
C GLU A 77 -1.19 -23.48 -1.74
N GLU A 78 -0.81 -22.93 -0.58
CA GLU A 78 -0.32 -21.54 -0.45
C GLU A 78 1.19 -21.49 -0.55
N GLY A 79 1.72 -20.58 -1.37
CA GLY A 79 3.14 -20.39 -1.52
C GLY A 79 3.53 -18.99 -2.01
N GLU A 80 4.82 -18.72 -2.02
CA GLU A 80 5.35 -17.45 -2.50
C GLU A 80 5.41 -17.46 -4.03
N LEU A 81 4.95 -16.35 -4.63
CA LEU A 81 4.96 -16.15 -6.07
C LEU A 81 6.33 -15.66 -6.54
N TYR A 82 6.87 -16.34 -7.55
CA TYR A 82 8.02 -15.90 -8.33
C TYR A 82 7.64 -15.70 -9.79
N ILE A 83 8.23 -14.71 -10.43
CA ILE A 83 7.93 -14.30 -11.80
C ILE A 83 9.16 -14.49 -12.67
N GLY A 84 9.04 -15.25 -13.77
CA GLY A 84 10.00 -15.32 -14.86
C GLY A 84 9.41 -14.72 -16.13
N GLY A 85 10.23 -14.28 -17.06
CA GLY A 85 9.73 -13.79 -18.34
C GLY A 85 10.52 -12.62 -18.91
N ASP A 86 10.12 -12.21 -20.13
CA ASP A 86 10.76 -11.12 -20.86
C ASP A 86 10.45 -9.74 -20.27
N SER A 87 9.43 -9.67 -19.41
CA SER A 87 9.00 -8.45 -18.73
C SER A 87 9.83 -8.10 -17.49
N LEU A 88 10.74 -8.97 -17.04
CA LEU A 88 11.58 -8.69 -15.88
C LEU A 88 12.55 -7.53 -16.15
N SER A 89 12.63 -6.61 -15.21
CA SER A 89 13.68 -5.58 -15.21
C SER A 89 15.06 -6.21 -14.94
N THR A 90 16.12 -5.49 -15.29
CA THR A 90 17.50 -5.96 -15.09
C THR A 90 17.95 -5.88 -13.63
N GLY A 91 17.23 -5.16 -12.78
CA GLY A 91 17.52 -4.98 -11.36
C GLY A 91 17.28 -3.55 -10.88
N TYR A 92 17.80 -3.25 -9.70
CA TYR A 92 17.69 -1.94 -9.06
C TYR A 92 18.96 -1.11 -9.32
N HIS A 93 18.77 0.12 -9.78
CA HIS A 93 19.88 1.03 -10.09
C HIS A 93 20.76 1.30 -8.85
N ASN A 94 22.08 1.07 -8.96
CA ASN A 94 23.07 1.21 -7.88
C ASN A 94 22.75 0.43 -6.59
N ARG A 95 22.05 -0.73 -6.71
CA ARG A 95 21.66 -1.60 -5.60
C ARG A 95 21.94 -3.08 -5.92
N ASP A 96 23.19 -3.42 -6.19
CA ASP A 96 23.59 -4.76 -6.63
C ASP A 96 23.21 -5.86 -5.63
N SER A 97 23.42 -5.63 -4.34
CA SER A 97 23.05 -6.59 -3.29
C SER A 97 21.56 -6.89 -3.27
N LEU A 98 20.71 -5.85 -3.36
CA LEU A 98 19.26 -6.00 -3.41
C LEU A 98 18.82 -6.67 -4.72
N THR A 99 19.48 -6.34 -5.83
CA THR A 99 19.23 -6.99 -7.12
C THR A 99 19.51 -8.49 -7.04
N GLN A 100 20.65 -8.91 -6.47
CA GLN A 100 20.95 -10.32 -6.31
C GLN A 100 20.00 -11.06 -5.36
N GLU A 101 19.51 -10.39 -4.32
CA GLU A 101 18.53 -10.94 -3.39
C GLU A 101 17.16 -11.18 -4.04
N ARG A 102 16.72 -10.25 -4.91
CA ARG A 102 15.37 -10.26 -5.48
C ARG A 102 15.28 -10.90 -6.86
N PHE A 103 16.32 -10.78 -7.68
CA PHE A 103 16.40 -11.36 -9.03
C PHE A 103 17.32 -12.58 -9.01
N ILE A 104 16.78 -13.70 -8.57
CA ILE A 104 17.54 -14.94 -8.38
C ILE A 104 17.62 -15.77 -9.66
N ASN A 105 18.50 -16.77 -9.69
CA ASN A 105 18.54 -17.72 -10.78
C ASN A 105 17.27 -18.56 -10.78
N ASN A 106 16.73 -18.80 -11.97
CA ASN A 106 15.55 -19.61 -12.17
C ASN A 106 15.93 -21.11 -12.26
N PRO A 107 15.58 -21.93 -11.26
CA PRO A 107 15.89 -23.36 -11.31
C PRO A 107 14.93 -24.17 -12.16
N PHE A 108 13.74 -23.61 -12.50
CA PHE A 108 12.65 -24.34 -13.16
C PHE A 108 12.76 -24.31 -14.68
N GLU A 109 13.05 -23.14 -15.26
CA GLU A 109 13.18 -22.94 -16.71
C GLU A 109 14.43 -22.11 -17.06
N PRO A 110 15.66 -22.53 -16.64
CA PRO A 110 16.87 -21.71 -16.76
C PRO A 110 17.27 -21.40 -18.22
N GLN A 111 16.89 -22.27 -19.17
CA GLN A 111 17.19 -22.09 -20.59
C GLN A 111 16.28 -21.07 -21.26
N LYS A 112 15.04 -20.95 -20.79
CA LYS A 112 14.05 -20.03 -21.32
C LYS A 112 14.09 -18.67 -20.62
N TYR A 113 14.12 -18.68 -19.30
CA TYR A 113 14.16 -17.51 -18.43
C TYR A 113 15.22 -17.74 -17.35
N PRO A 114 16.46 -17.24 -17.54
CA PRO A 114 17.56 -17.55 -16.61
C PRO A 114 17.42 -16.89 -15.24
N LYS A 115 16.57 -15.88 -15.12
CA LYS A 115 16.27 -15.18 -13.86
C LYS A 115 14.78 -15.23 -13.55
N MET A 116 14.47 -15.15 -12.27
CA MET A 116 13.12 -14.90 -11.78
C MET A 116 13.14 -13.89 -10.63
N TYR A 117 12.05 -13.14 -10.51
CA TYR A 117 11.85 -12.13 -9.48
C TYR A 117 11.08 -12.70 -8.30
N LYS A 118 11.61 -12.54 -7.10
CA LYS A 118 11.00 -12.89 -5.84
C LYS A 118 10.04 -11.79 -5.39
N THR A 119 8.72 -12.01 -5.50
CA THR A 119 7.72 -10.96 -5.25
C THR A 119 7.48 -10.66 -3.78
N GLY A 120 7.58 -11.66 -2.91
CA GLY A 120 7.11 -11.61 -1.51
C GLY A 120 5.59 -11.75 -1.39
N ASP A 121 4.87 -11.98 -2.47
CA ASP A 121 3.43 -12.17 -2.47
C ASP A 121 3.06 -13.65 -2.26
N ILE A 122 2.07 -13.91 -1.42
CA ILE A 122 1.52 -15.25 -1.16
C ILE A 122 0.29 -15.44 -2.02
N VAL A 123 0.30 -16.52 -2.76
CA VAL A 123 -0.76 -16.88 -3.71
C VAL A 123 -1.07 -18.36 -3.63
N ARG A 124 -2.14 -18.79 -4.32
CA ARG A 124 -2.40 -20.20 -4.62
C ARG A 124 -2.99 -20.38 -6.01
N TRP A 125 -2.70 -21.54 -6.62
CA TRP A 125 -3.36 -21.94 -7.84
C TRP A 125 -4.79 -22.41 -7.57
N LEU A 126 -5.73 -21.95 -8.39
CA LEU A 126 -7.11 -22.46 -8.44
C LEU A 126 -7.23 -23.55 -9.49
N ASP A 127 -8.28 -24.38 -9.39
CA ASP A 127 -8.60 -25.42 -10.39
C ASP A 127 -8.81 -24.85 -11.81
N SER A 128 -9.19 -23.57 -11.92
CA SER A 128 -9.32 -22.84 -13.18
C SER A 128 -7.97 -22.54 -13.87
N GLY A 129 -6.85 -22.82 -13.20
CA GLY A 129 -5.50 -22.42 -13.64
C GLY A 129 -5.23 -20.92 -13.47
N GLU A 130 -5.96 -20.26 -12.60
CA GLU A 130 -5.77 -18.85 -12.21
C GLU A 130 -5.15 -18.77 -10.83
N LEU A 131 -4.51 -17.65 -10.53
CA LEU A 131 -3.96 -17.37 -9.20
C LEU A 131 -4.95 -16.55 -8.36
N GLU A 132 -5.11 -16.95 -7.11
CA GLU A 132 -5.71 -16.16 -6.05
C GLU A 132 -4.60 -15.52 -5.22
N TYR A 133 -4.68 -14.22 -5.02
CA TYR A 133 -3.79 -13.46 -4.16
C TYR A 133 -4.28 -13.52 -2.71
N LEU A 134 -3.41 -13.93 -1.79
CA LEU A 134 -3.73 -14.13 -0.38
C LEU A 134 -3.12 -13.07 0.54
N GLY A 135 -2.09 -12.37 0.07
CA GLY A 135 -1.42 -11.34 0.86
C GLY A 135 0.08 -11.25 0.58
N ARG A 136 0.83 -10.71 1.53
CA ARG A 136 2.29 -10.61 1.45
C ARG A 136 2.96 -11.27 2.64
N ASN A 137 4.13 -11.85 2.37
CA ASN A 137 4.97 -12.44 3.41
C ASN A 137 5.87 -11.39 4.10
N ASN A 138 5.98 -10.19 3.54
CA ASN A 138 6.78 -9.09 4.07
C ASN A 138 5.93 -7.91 4.54
N GLU A 139 6.54 -7.00 5.30
CA GLU A 139 5.89 -5.81 5.87
C GLU A 139 5.59 -4.71 4.83
N GLN A 140 5.92 -4.94 3.56
CA GLN A 140 5.69 -3.95 2.51
C GLN A 140 4.19 -3.64 2.37
N LEU A 141 3.86 -2.36 2.34
CA LEU A 141 2.49 -1.87 2.27
C LEU A 141 2.20 -1.23 0.91
N LYS A 142 0.94 -1.31 0.49
CA LYS A 142 0.42 -0.48 -0.59
C LYS A 142 -0.66 0.44 -0.02
N ILE A 143 -0.51 1.74 -0.26
CA ILE A 143 -1.41 2.79 0.20
C ILE A 143 -1.76 3.67 -1.01
N ASN A 144 -3.02 3.67 -1.42
CA ASN A 144 -3.50 4.45 -2.57
C ASN A 144 -2.66 4.20 -3.86
N GLY A 145 -2.29 2.94 -4.12
CA GLY A 145 -1.45 2.54 -5.26
C GLY A 145 0.06 2.77 -5.07
N VAL A 146 0.47 3.45 -4.01
CA VAL A 146 1.89 3.69 -3.71
C VAL A 146 2.47 2.52 -2.89
N ARG A 147 3.58 1.98 -3.37
CA ARG A 147 4.35 0.95 -2.65
C ARG A 147 5.23 1.62 -1.60
N ILE A 148 5.05 1.25 -0.35
CA ILE A 148 5.75 1.81 0.80
C ILE A 148 6.47 0.70 1.56
N GLU A 149 7.75 0.94 1.85
CA GLU A 149 8.56 0.08 2.72
C GLU A 149 8.58 0.68 4.13
N PRO A 150 7.80 0.15 5.10
CA PRO A 150 7.74 0.71 6.45
C PRO A 150 9.10 0.80 7.12
N ASN A 151 9.99 -0.14 6.83
CA ASN A 151 11.35 -0.18 7.38
C ASN A 151 12.24 0.99 6.92
N GLU A 152 12.01 1.53 5.71
CA GLU A 152 12.73 2.73 5.26
C GLU A 152 12.33 3.95 6.10
N LEU A 153 11.04 4.15 6.31
CA LEU A 153 10.52 5.19 7.18
C LEU A 153 11.00 5.01 8.63
N MET A 154 10.91 3.77 9.15
CA MET A 154 11.39 3.44 10.50
C MET A 154 12.88 3.68 10.66
N SER A 155 13.68 3.47 9.63
CA SER A 155 15.14 3.73 9.68
C SER A 155 15.46 5.20 9.96
N VAL A 156 14.63 6.13 9.48
CA VAL A 156 14.76 7.58 9.76
C VAL A 156 14.23 7.92 11.13
N ILE A 157 13.13 7.32 11.54
CA ILE A 157 12.52 7.51 12.85
C ILE A 157 13.44 7.02 13.98
N LEU A 158 14.02 5.84 13.83
CA LEU A 158 14.92 5.25 14.83
C LEU A 158 16.26 5.99 14.99
N LYS A 159 16.64 6.86 14.05
CA LYS A 159 17.78 7.77 14.20
C LYS A 159 17.49 8.92 15.16
N GLN A 160 16.23 9.19 15.49
CA GLN A 160 15.88 10.22 16.46
C GLN A 160 16.31 9.82 17.88
N PRO A 161 17.02 10.70 18.61
CA PRO A 161 17.61 10.35 19.90
C PRO A 161 16.61 9.84 20.95
N SER A 162 15.37 10.33 20.90
CA SER A 162 14.31 10.02 21.86
C SER A 162 13.54 8.73 21.57
N VAL A 163 13.72 8.11 20.38
CA VAL A 163 12.98 6.92 19.98
C VAL A 163 13.72 5.65 20.39
N SER A 164 13.06 4.74 21.08
CA SER A 164 13.57 3.40 21.44
C SER A 164 13.24 2.38 20.37
N GLU A 165 11.94 2.27 20.06
CA GLU A 165 11.40 1.32 19.10
C GLU A 165 10.11 1.88 18.48
N GLY A 166 9.66 1.28 17.39
CA GLY A 166 8.42 1.66 16.75
C GLY A 166 8.01 0.68 15.66
N VAL A 167 6.78 0.83 15.21
CA VAL A 167 6.22 0.09 14.08
C VAL A 167 5.29 0.97 13.28
N ILE A 168 5.31 0.80 11.96
CA ILE A 168 4.38 1.45 11.05
C ILE A 168 3.46 0.38 10.48
N ILE A 169 2.15 0.60 10.61
CA ILE A 169 1.15 -0.31 10.06
C ILE A 169 0.15 0.46 9.21
N LYS A 170 -0.51 -0.27 8.31
CA LYS A 170 -1.64 0.22 7.54
C LYS A 170 -2.90 0.16 8.38
N LYS A 171 -3.66 1.24 8.40
CA LYS A 171 -5.01 1.34 8.98
C LYS A 171 -5.94 2.03 7.98
N THR A 172 -7.24 1.86 8.17
CA THR A 172 -8.26 2.57 7.40
C THR A 172 -8.80 3.71 8.25
N ASP A 173 -8.86 4.91 7.69
CA ASP A 173 -9.38 6.08 8.40
C ASP A 173 -10.91 6.10 8.44
N ALA A 174 -11.48 7.11 9.13
CA ALA A 174 -12.93 7.25 9.29
C ALA A 174 -13.69 7.47 7.96
N GLN A 175 -13.00 7.87 6.89
CA GLN A 175 -13.53 8.06 5.55
C GLN A 175 -13.41 6.79 4.68
N GLY A 176 -12.78 5.73 5.19
CA GLY A 176 -12.58 4.47 4.47
C GLY A 176 -11.31 4.43 3.61
N TYR A 177 -10.38 5.38 3.76
CA TYR A 177 -9.11 5.41 3.04
C TYR A 177 -7.98 4.77 3.84
N ASP A 178 -7.16 4.01 3.15
CA ASP A 178 -5.96 3.41 3.73
C ASP A 178 -4.90 4.47 4.02
N CYS A 179 -4.30 4.40 5.19
CA CYS A 179 -3.25 5.31 5.64
C CYS A 179 -2.23 4.59 6.52
N LEU A 180 -1.07 5.22 6.70
CA LEU A 180 -0.05 4.74 7.64
C LEU A 180 -0.28 5.32 9.03
N VAL A 181 -0.07 4.47 10.03
CA VAL A 181 -0.06 4.86 11.44
C VAL A 181 1.26 4.40 12.05
N CYS A 182 1.94 5.31 12.74
CA CYS A 182 3.22 5.06 13.39
C CYS A 182 3.01 4.93 14.91
N TYR A 183 3.36 3.80 15.47
CA TYR A 183 3.39 3.53 16.90
C TYR A 183 4.82 3.62 17.39
N LEU A 184 5.06 4.37 18.46
CA LEU A 184 6.41 4.70 18.95
C LEU A 184 6.54 4.48 20.44
N VAL A 185 7.72 4.04 20.83
CA VAL A 185 8.12 3.92 22.23
C VAL A 185 9.30 4.87 22.49
N ALA A 186 9.21 5.67 23.54
CA ALA A 186 10.29 6.54 23.97
C ALA A 186 11.45 5.75 24.61
N LYS A 187 12.66 6.27 24.51
CA LYS A 187 13.75 5.84 25.39
C LYS A 187 13.45 6.27 26.83
N ALA A 188 14.03 5.56 27.79
CA ALA A 188 13.91 5.91 29.20
C ALA A 188 14.33 7.39 29.41
N ASP A 189 13.54 8.09 30.21
CA ASP A 189 13.75 9.51 30.57
C ASP A 189 13.75 10.50 29.39
N CYS A 190 13.21 10.09 28.22
CA CYS A 190 13.08 10.95 27.05
C CYS A 190 11.60 11.20 26.74
N GLU A 191 11.30 12.44 26.35
CA GLU A 191 10.01 12.80 25.77
C GLU A 191 10.10 12.75 24.26
N LEU A 192 9.11 12.09 23.61
CA LEU A 192 9.05 11.98 22.17
C LEU A 192 8.59 13.31 21.53
N ASN A 193 9.42 13.88 20.69
CA ASN A 193 9.07 15.05 19.90
C ASN A 193 8.56 14.63 18.51
N VAL A 194 7.24 14.46 18.39
CA VAL A 194 6.60 14.06 17.12
C VAL A 194 6.85 15.10 16.02
N THR A 195 6.98 16.39 16.34
CA THR A 195 7.26 17.42 15.35
C THR A 195 8.64 17.24 14.70
N GLN A 196 9.65 16.90 15.49
CA GLN A 196 10.99 16.58 14.95
C GLN A 196 10.98 15.32 14.09
N ILE A 197 10.23 14.29 14.51
CA ILE A 197 10.09 13.04 13.73
C ILE A 197 9.44 13.35 12.38
N LYS A 198 8.35 14.13 12.36
CA LYS A 198 7.70 14.57 11.13
C LYS A 198 8.65 15.35 10.22
N ALA A 199 9.38 16.31 10.76
CA ALA A 199 10.34 17.09 9.99
C ALA A 199 11.45 16.23 9.37
N ALA A 200 11.95 15.25 10.12
CA ALA A 200 12.94 14.30 9.61
C ALA A 200 12.40 13.44 8.47
N LEU A 201 11.15 12.99 8.55
CA LEU A 201 10.51 12.25 7.46
C LEU A 201 10.24 13.16 6.25
N GLN A 202 9.76 14.39 6.45
CA GLN A 202 9.49 15.37 5.39
C GLN A 202 10.73 15.72 4.56
N SER A 203 11.90 15.68 5.17
CA SER A 203 13.15 15.93 4.46
C SER A 203 13.58 14.82 3.49
N GLN A 204 13.02 13.62 3.60
CA GLN A 204 13.46 12.43 2.85
C GLN A 204 12.33 11.73 2.08
N PHE A 205 11.08 11.90 2.49
CA PHE A 205 9.94 11.21 1.89
C PHE A 205 8.82 12.18 1.53
N PRO A 206 8.16 11.99 0.38
CA PRO A 206 6.96 12.73 0.02
C PRO A 206 5.85 12.58 1.07
N SER A 207 4.96 13.56 1.16
CA SER A 207 3.88 13.59 2.17
C SER A 207 2.96 12.37 2.12
N TYR A 208 2.67 11.87 0.93
CA TYR A 208 1.81 10.69 0.71
C TYR A 208 2.41 9.37 1.25
N MET A 209 3.71 9.32 1.53
CA MET A 209 4.39 8.18 2.15
C MET A 209 4.48 8.29 3.67
N GLN A 210 4.07 9.40 4.26
CA GLN A 210 4.25 9.67 5.68
C GLN A 210 3.07 9.15 6.52
N PRO A 211 3.32 8.76 7.79
CA PRO A 211 2.25 8.38 8.70
C PRO A 211 1.28 9.54 8.96
N LYS A 212 -0.02 9.25 8.82
CA LYS A 212 -1.12 10.17 9.13
C LYS A 212 -1.29 10.40 10.63
N ALA A 213 -0.99 9.37 11.44
CA ALA A 213 -1.09 9.42 12.90
C ALA A 213 0.17 8.84 13.57
N TYR A 214 0.50 9.40 14.74
CA TYR A 214 1.60 8.96 15.60
C TYR A 214 1.05 8.68 17.00
N ILE A 215 1.25 7.44 17.47
CA ILE A 215 0.71 6.97 18.74
C ILE A 215 1.88 6.56 19.64
N LEU A 216 1.89 7.12 20.86
CA LEU A 216 2.91 6.83 21.83
C LEU A 216 2.49 5.64 22.69
N LEU A 217 3.37 4.65 22.80
CA LEU A 217 3.15 3.45 23.59
C LEU A 217 4.23 3.31 24.67
N LYS A 218 3.89 2.57 25.73
CA LYS A 218 4.89 2.14 26.73
C LYS A 218 5.76 1.01 26.21
N LYS A 219 5.19 0.14 25.37
CA LYS A 219 5.87 -0.97 24.66
C LYS A 219 5.05 -1.38 23.45
N ILE A 220 5.70 -1.93 22.42
CA ILE A 220 5.01 -2.56 21.28
C ILE A 220 4.43 -3.91 21.76
N PRO A 221 3.12 -4.16 21.58
CA PRO A 221 2.54 -5.46 21.90
C PRO A 221 3.02 -6.51 20.90
N LEU A 222 3.40 -7.68 21.41
CA LEU A 222 3.88 -8.78 20.59
C LEU A 222 3.01 -10.03 20.84
N THR A 223 2.80 -10.81 19.80
CA THR A 223 2.22 -12.15 19.85
C THR A 223 3.17 -13.13 20.55
N LEU A 224 2.70 -14.34 20.88
CA LEU A 224 3.53 -15.42 21.45
C LEU A 224 4.74 -15.77 20.57
N ASN A 225 4.64 -15.56 19.26
CA ASN A 225 5.69 -15.83 18.29
C ASN A 225 6.62 -14.63 18.04
N GLY A 226 6.52 -13.56 18.86
CA GLY A 226 7.38 -12.38 18.78
C GLY A 226 7.05 -11.41 17.63
N LYS A 227 5.96 -11.61 16.88
CA LYS A 227 5.47 -10.65 15.87
C LYS A 227 4.62 -9.57 16.53
N VAL A 228 4.54 -8.39 15.93
CA VAL A 228 3.65 -7.30 16.39
C VAL A 228 2.20 -7.79 16.42
N ASP A 229 1.55 -7.61 17.57
CA ASP A 229 0.13 -7.91 17.72
C ASP A 229 -0.70 -6.70 17.29
N ASN A 230 -1.10 -6.70 16.04
CA ASN A 230 -1.89 -5.62 15.45
C ASN A 230 -3.26 -5.43 16.11
N THR A 231 -3.80 -6.47 16.75
CA THR A 231 -5.12 -6.41 17.42
C THR A 231 -5.03 -5.76 18.81
N ALA A 232 -3.86 -5.82 19.44
CA ALA A 232 -3.59 -5.19 20.72
C ALA A 232 -3.10 -3.73 20.59
N LEU A 233 -2.85 -3.25 19.36
CA LEU A 233 -2.49 -1.85 19.14
C LEU A 233 -3.73 -0.96 19.30
N PRO A 234 -3.62 0.19 20.01
CA PRO A 234 -4.74 1.10 20.17
C PRO A 234 -5.16 1.70 18.81
N GLU A 235 -6.47 1.90 18.65
CA GLU A 235 -6.99 2.55 17.45
C GLU A 235 -6.56 4.02 17.39
N PRO A 236 -6.10 4.49 16.20
CA PRO A 236 -5.74 5.88 16.02
C PRO A 236 -6.99 6.77 16.07
N ASN A 237 -6.85 7.90 16.75
CA ASN A 237 -7.87 8.95 16.68
C ASN A 237 -7.59 9.82 15.45
N PHE A 238 -8.33 9.59 14.38
CA PHE A 238 -8.27 10.40 13.16
C PHE A 238 -9.17 11.65 13.21
N ASN A 239 -9.82 11.92 14.35
CA ASN A 239 -10.59 13.15 14.53
C ASN A 239 -9.61 14.33 14.54
N ILE A 240 -9.43 14.90 13.37
CA ILE A 240 -8.82 16.21 13.24
C ILE A 240 -9.95 17.19 13.57
N ASP A 241 -9.88 17.80 14.75
CA ASP A 241 -10.61 19.04 14.94
C ASP A 241 -10.12 19.96 13.82
N PRO A 242 -10.97 20.41 12.90
CA PRO A 242 -10.60 21.44 11.96
C PRO A 242 -10.35 22.70 12.79
N LYS A 243 -9.15 22.81 13.33
CA LYS A 243 -8.70 24.11 13.84
C LYS A 243 -8.68 24.98 12.61
N VAL A 244 -9.62 25.90 12.57
CA VAL A 244 -9.58 27.04 11.68
C VAL A 244 -8.24 27.74 11.98
N VAL A 245 -7.19 27.29 11.29
CA VAL A 245 -5.99 28.08 11.21
C VAL A 245 -6.45 29.32 10.46
N ASN A 246 -6.26 30.51 11.05
CA ASN A 246 -6.45 31.78 10.36
C ASN A 246 -5.52 31.77 9.14
N ILE A 247 -6.00 31.19 8.05
CA ILE A 247 -5.40 31.36 6.74
C ILE A 247 -5.99 32.66 6.26
N ASP A 248 -5.12 33.57 5.87
CA ASP A 248 -5.51 34.87 5.31
C ASP A 248 -6.18 34.59 3.94
N THR A 249 -7.43 34.13 3.99
CA THR A 249 -8.25 33.88 2.79
C THR A 249 -8.83 35.19 2.34
N SER A 250 -8.69 35.51 1.06
CA SER A 250 -9.23 36.74 0.48
C SER A 250 -10.72 36.62 0.13
N THR A 251 -11.23 35.37 -0.01
CA THR A 251 -12.61 35.11 -0.42
C THR A 251 -13.25 33.98 0.40
N LYS A 252 -14.62 33.97 0.44
CA LYS A 252 -15.40 32.88 1.07
C LYS A 252 -15.24 31.56 0.33
N GLU A 253 -15.04 31.63 -0.97
CA GLU A 253 -14.84 30.46 -1.84
C GLU A 253 -13.52 29.76 -1.50
N GLU A 254 -12.45 30.50 -1.28
CA GLU A 254 -11.16 29.98 -0.82
C GLU A 254 -11.28 29.29 0.54
N GLU A 255 -11.95 29.93 1.49
CA GLU A 255 -12.18 29.33 2.81
C GLU A 255 -12.96 28.01 2.70
N GLN A 256 -14.01 27.98 1.88
CA GLN A 256 -14.82 26.78 1.68
C GLN A 256 -14.03 25.66 0.97
N LEU A 257 -13.17 26.02 0.03
CA LEU A 257 -12.32 25.07 -0.68
C LEU A 257 -11.27 24.47 0.26
N ILE A 258 -10.66 25.28 1.12
CA ILE A 258 -9.72 24.81 2.15
C ILE A 258 -10.42 23.82 3.09
N ILE A 259 -11.61 24.12 3.57
CA ILE A 259 -12.38 23.22 4.44
C ILE A 259 -12.67 21.89 3.72
N LEU A 260 -13.01 21.94 2.43
CA LEU A 260 -13.19 20.72 1.62
C LEU A 260 -11.93 19.90 1.50
N TRP A 261 -10.79 20.53 1.22
CA TRP A 261 -9.50 19.86 1.15
C TRP A 261 -9.11 19.25 2.49
N GLN A 262 -9.23 20.02 3.59
CA GLN A 262 -8.99 19.52 4.95
C GLN A 262 -9.82 18.29 5.26
N THR A 263 -11.11 18.33 4.88
CA THR A 263 -12.03 17.21 5.11
C THR A 263 -11.65 15.98 4.31
N ILE A 264 -11.28 16.15 3.03
CA ILE A 264 -10.98 15.03 2.12
C ILE A 264 -9.60 14.45 2.40
N LEU A 265 -8.60 15.31 2.62
CA LEU A 265 -7.22 14.89 2.85
C LEU A 265 -6.97 14.48 4.30
N GLY A 266 -7.85 14.90 5.23
CA GLY A 266 -7.68 14.66 6.65
C GLY A 266 -6.46 15.36 7.24
N ILE A 267 -6.15 16.56 6.77
CA ILE A 267 -5.04 17.41 7.25
C ILE A 267 -5.59 18.73 7.77
N SER A 268 -4.97 19.28 8.81
CA SER A 268 -5.47 20.47 9.48
C SER A 268 -4.87 21.80 8.95
N ILE A 269 -3.77 21.72 8.21
CA ILE A 269 -3.08 22.92 7.69
C ILE A 269 -2.93 22.76 6.19
N ILE A 270 -3.50 23.69 5.43
CA ILE A 270 -3.39 23.79 3.96
C ILE A 270 -3.16 25.25 3.64
N SER A 271 -2.16 25.53 2.81
CA SER A 271 -1.91 26.85 2.25
C SER A 271 -2.66 27.04 0.92
N LEU A 272 -2.95 28.27 0.55
CA LEU A 272 -3.50 28.61 -0.77
C LEU A 272 -2.55 28.26 -1.92
N GLU A 273 -1.25 28.16 -1.64
CA GLU A 273 -0.20 27.81 -2.61
C GLU A 273 0.06 26.30 -2.69
N ASP A 274 -0.60 25.49 -1.84
CA ASP A 274 -0.37 24.05 -1.82
C ASP A 274 -0.94 23.38 -3.08
N ASN A 275 -0.19 22.41 -3.60
CA ASN A 275 -0.69 21.51 -4.63
C ASN A 275 -1.41 20.32 -3.98
N PHE A 276 -2.61 20.01 -4.47
CA PHE A 276 -3.46 18.93 -3.92
C PHE A 276 -2.73 17.57 -3.83
N PHE A 277 -1.95 17.22 -4.85
CA PHE A 277 -1.23 15.95 -4.89
C PHE A 277 -0.02 15.94 -3.96
N ASP A 278 0.65 17.08 -3.80
CA ASP A 278 1.83 17.19 -2.93
C ASP A 278 1.48 17.11 -1.45
N VAL A 279 0.26 17.54 -1.07
CA VAL A 279 -0.26 17.46 0.30
C VAL A 279 -0.99 16.16 0.62
N GLY A 280 -0.89 15.15 -0.25
CA GLY A 280 -1.41 13.81 -0.01
C GLY A 280 -2.67 13.46 -0.79
N GLY A 281 -3.07 14.29 -1.74
CA GLY A 281 -4.16 13.98 -2.66
C GLY A 281 -3.78 12.87 -3.65
N GLY A 282 -4.67 11.91 -3.85
CA GLY A 282 -4.57 10.89 -4.92
C GLY A 282 -5.65 11.09 -5.98
N SER A 283 -5.55 10.37 -7.09
CA SER A 283 -6.51 10.49 -8.21
C SER A 283 -7.97 10.24 -7.77
N LEU A 284 -8.21 9.26 -6.90
CA LEU A 284 -9.54 8.97 -6.38
C LEU A 284 -10.05 10.08 -5.46
N LEU A 285 -9.18 10.63 -4.60
CA LEU A 285 -9.51 11.78 -3.74
C LEU A 285 -9.79 13.03 -4.57
N ALA A 286 -9.09 13.23 -5.68
CA ALA A 286 -9.34 14.34 -6.61
C ALA A 286 -10.74 14.24 -7.25
N VAL A 287 -11.15 13.02 -7.66
CA VAL A 287 -12.53 12.79 -8.16
C VAL A 287 -13.57 13.10 -7.09
N ASN A 288 -13.34 12.63 -5.85
CA ASN A 288 -14.25 12.93 -4.73
C ASN A 288 -14.31 14.44 -4.43
N LEU A 289 -13.16 15.13 -4.50
CA LEU A 289 -13.10 16.59 -4.36
C LEU A 289 -13.93 17.29 -5.43
N LEU A 290 -13.80 16.91 -6.70
CA LEU A 290 -14.56 17.48 -7.81
C LEU A 290 -16.07 17.29 -7.63
N ILE A 291 -16.51 16.12 -7.18
CA ILE A 291 -17.94 15.85 -6.87
C ILE A 291 -18.42 16.81 -5.78
N LYS A 292 -17.69 16.92 -4.67
CA LYS A 292 -18.07 17.82 -3.56
C LYS A 292 -18.00 19.31 -3.93
N ILE A 293 -17.08 19.71 -4.81
CA ILE A 293 -17.05 21.07 -5.36
C ILE A 293 -18.33 21.33 -6.16
N LYS A 294 -18.67 20.42 -7.09
CA LYS A 294 -19.87 20.54 -7.91
C LYS A 294 -21.17 20.64 -7.09
N ASP A 295 -21.23 19.94 -5.94
CA ASP A 295 -22.41 19.96 -5.05
C ASP A 295 -22.49 21.26 -4.21
N LYS A 296 -21.38 21.97 -4.05
CA LYS A 296 -21.29 23.12 -3.14
C LYS A 296 -21.19 24.46 -3.85
N PHE A 297 -20.63 24.50 -5.04
CA PHE A 297 -20.47 25.68 -5.90
C PHE A 297 -21.25 25.53 -7.22
#